data_34c8501fe35e567e8036e629d885ca39
#
_entry.id   34c8501fe35e567e8036e629d885ca39
#
_cell.length_a   1.000
_cell.length_b   1.000
_cell.length_c   1.000
_cell.angle_alpha   90.00
_cell.angle_beta   90.00
_cell.angle_gamma   90.00
#
_symmetry.space_group_name_H-M   'P 1'
#
loop_
_entity.id
_entity.type
_entity.pdbx_description
1 polymer ?
#
loop_
_entity_poly.entity_id
_entity_poly.type
_entity_poly.pdbx_seq_one_letter_code
_entity_poly.pdbx_strand_id
1 'polypeptide(L)'
;TGNTSASLASYAAAAGIPALVLVPATRISAGKIAQTIAYGAKVVQIDGDFDRALALLRELTAAYDVYLVNSVNPFRLEGQKTIMFELLEQLNWQAPDWIALPGGNLGNTSAFGKALAELHQVGLIDRIPRLAVIQAAGAAPFAHYFQSGFEEYEAVHAETVATAIKIGDPAS
;
A
#
# COMPACT_ATOMS: atom_id res chain seq x y z
N THR A 1 -11.08 1.96 -2.64
CA THR A 1 -11.89 2.40 -1.49
C THR A 1 -11.05 2.46 -0.24
N GLY A 2 -11.34 3.36 0.66
CA GLY A 2 -10.68 3.50 1.94
C GLY A 2 -9.66 4.62 1.98
N ASN A 3 -8.58 4.45 2.77
CA ASN A 3 -7.61 5.52 3.02
C ASN A 3 -6.88 5.98 1.74
N THR A 4 -6.61 5.06 0.82
CA THR A 4 -5.96 5.40 -0.47
C THR A 4 -6.82 6.34 -1.31
N SER A 5 -8.12 6.11 -1.42
CA SER A 5 -9.02 6.99 -2.19
C SER A 5 -9.18 8.36 -1.55
N ALA A 6 -9.25 8.43 -0.21
CA ALA A 6 -9.32 9.69 0.51
C ALA A 6 -8.03 10.51 0.35
N SER A 7 -6.88 9.86 0.46
CA SER A 7 -5.56 10.47 0.25
C SER A 7 -5.41 10.97 -1.19
N LEU A 8 -5.74 10.13 -2.18
CA LEU A 8 -5.72 10.53 -3.59
C LEU A 8 -6.57 11.78 -3.81
N ALA A 9 -7.82 11.78 -3.32
CA ALA A 9 -8.73 12.91 -3.50
C ALA A 9 -8.18 14.21 -2.89
N SER A 10 -7.61 14.13 -1.68
CA SER A 10 -7.01 15.26 -0.99
C SER A 10 -5.82 15.85 -1.77
N TYR A 11 -4.87 15.02 -2.18
CA TYR A 11 -3.68 15.48 -2.91
C TYR A 11 -4.02 15.95 -4.33
N ALA A 12 -4.95 15.27 -5.01
CA ALA A 12 -5.42 15.69 -6.32
C ALA A 12 -6.11 17.07 -6.26
N ALA A 13 -6.94 17.30 -5.24
CA ALA A 13 -7.56 18.60 -5.01
C ALA A 13 -6.51 19.70 -4.77
N ALA A 14 -5.50 19.44 -3.94
CA ALA A 14 -4.42 20.38 -3.68
C ALA A 14 -3.59 20.69 -4.93
N ALA A 15 -3.42 19.71 -5.82
CA ALA A 15 -2.70 19.86 -7.09
C ALA A 15 -3.56 20.40 -8.24
N GLY A 16 -4.87 20.57 -8.05
CA GLY A 16 -5.80 20.97 -9.12
C GLY A 16 -5.99 19.89 -10.21
N ILE A 17 -5.76 18.62 -9.87
CA ILE A 17 -5.84 17.48 -10.79
C ILE A 17 -7.16 16.73 -10.56
N PRO A 18 -7.94 16.39 -11.62
CA PRO A 18 -9.14 15.59 -11.46
C PRO A 18 -8.82 14.17 -10.97
N ALA A 19 -9.57 13.69 -9.98
CA ALA A 19 -9.44 12.32 -9.46
C ALA A 19 -10.72 11.53 -9.71
N LEU A 20 -10.55 10.24 -10.10
CA LEU A 20 -11.62 9.27 -10.30
C LEU A 20 -11.42 8.08 -9.35
N VAL A 21 -12.47 7.71 -8.63
CA VAL A 21 -12.47 6.59 -7.69
C VAL A 21 -13.58 5.61 -8.05
N LEU A 22 -13.23 4.38 -8.36
CA LEU A 22 -14.20 3.30 -8.57
C LEU A 22 -14.47 2.58 -7.25
N VAL A 23 -15.73 2.32 -6.97
CA VAL A 23 -16.19 1.72 -5.70
C VAL A 23 -17.14 0.57 -6.00
N PRO A 24 -16.83 -0.68 -5.56
CA PRO A 24 -17.77 -1.78 -5.64
C PRO A 24 -19.04 -1.50 -4.81
N ALA A 25 -20.22 -1.80 -5.36
CA ALA A 25 -21.52 -1.56 -4.71
C ALA A 25 -21.64 -2.25 -3.33
N THR A 26 -20.96 -3.37 -3.15
CA THR A 26 -21.09 -4.26 -1.98
C THR A 26 -20.20 -3.87 -0.77
N ARG A 27 -19.29 -2.92 -0.89
CA ARG A 27 -18.31 -2.57 0.16
C ARG A 27 -18.12 -1.07 0.35
N ILE A 28 -19.19 -0.38 0.70
CA ILE A 28 -19.15 1.07 0.89
C ILE A 28 -19.04 1.41 2.38
N SER A 29 -17.89 1.94 2.81
CA SER A 29 -17.81 2.68 4.07
C SER A 29 -18.24 4.13 3.79
N ALA A 30 -19.44 4.50 4.21
CA ALA A 30 -20.04 5.81 3.94
C ALA A 30 -19.11 6.97 4.34
N GLY A 31 -18.42 6.88 5.48
CA GLY A 31 -17.50 7.92 5.95
C GLY A 31 -16.28 8.12 5.04
N LYS A 32 -15.74 7.05 4.46
CA LYS A 32 -14.57 7.14 3.57
C LYS A 32 -14.94 7.69 2.19
N ILE A 33 -16.15 7.41 1.71
CA ILE A 33 -16.68 7.99 0.49
C ILE A 33 -17.00 9.46 0.67
N ALA A 34 -17.62 9.82 1.80
CA ALA A 34 -17.93 11.21 2.10
C ALA A 34 -16.67 12.10 2.06
N GLN A 35 -15.56 11.63 2.63
CA GLN A 35 -14.28 12.34 2.58
C GLN A 35 -13.77 12.49 1.13
N THR A 36 -13.84 11.43 0.34
CA THR A 36 -13.40 11.43 -1.06
C THR A 36 -14.21 12.43 -1.91
N ILE A 37 -15.53 12.47 -1.71
CA ILE A 37 -16.44 13.41 -2.38
C ILE A 37 -16.17 14.84 -1.90
N ALA A 38 -15.97 15.07 -0.61
CA ALA A 38 -15.70 16.38 -0.04
C ALA A 38 -14.47 17.06 -0.65
N TYR A 39 -13.47 16.29 -1.05
CA TYR A 39 -12.29 16.77 -1.79
C TYR A 39 -12.53 16.93 -3.31
N GLY A 40 -13.75 16.71 -3.81
CA GLY A 40 -14.11 16.93 -5.21
C GLY A 40 -13.75 15.80 -6.17
N ALA A 41 -13.34 14.65 -5.67
CA ALA A 41 -13.10 13.48 -6.53
C ALA A 41 -14.42 12.92 -7.08
N LYS A 42 -14.39 12.48 -8.34
CA LYS A 42 -15.52 11.77 -8.96
C LYS A 42 -15.56 10.34 -8.44
N VAL A 43 -16.63 9.96 -7.75
CA VAL A 43 -16.83 8.60 -7.25
C VAL A 43 -17.85 7.89 -8.13
N VAL A 44 -17.45 6.80 -8.74
CA VAL A 44 -18.29 5.95 -9.58
C VAL A 44 -18.49 4.62 -8.90
N GLN A 45 -19.73 4.32 -8.59
CA GLN A 45 -20.12 3.01 -8.07
C GLN A 45 -20.25 2.03 -9.24
N ILE A 46 -19.67 0.85 -9.10
CA ILE A 46 -19.72 -0.21 -10.10
C ILE A 46 -20.43 -1.44 -9.56
N ASP A 47 -21.14 -2.14 -10.42
CA ASP A 47 -21.67 -3.46 -10.13
C ASP A 47 -20.53 -4.49 -10.21
N GLY A 48 -20.31 -5.20 -9.10
CA GLY A 48 -19.26 -6.21 -8.98
C GLY A 48 -18.41 -6.04 -7.74
N ASP A 49 -17.31 -6.77 -7.72
CA ASP A 49 -16.32 -6.81 -6.65
C ASP A 49 -15.06 -5.98 -6.97
N PHE A 50 -14.03 -6.16 -6.14
CA PHE A 50 -12.75 -5.49 -6.32
C PHE A 50 -12.05 -5.89 -7.63
N ASP A 51 -12.15 -7.15 -8.04
CA ASP A 51 -11.48 -7.65 -9.25
C ASP A 51 -12.12 -7.07 -10.51
N ARG A 52 -13.45 -6.92 -10.52
CA ARG A 52 -14.17 -6.22 -11.59
C ARG A 52 -13.78 -4.74 -11.66
N ALA A 53 -13.64 -4.08 -10.51
CA ALA A 53 -13.15 -2.69 -10.45
C ALA A 53 -11.74 -2.55 -11.04
N LEU A 54 -10.85 -3.48 -10.70
CA LEU A 54 -9.48 -3.47 -11.19
C LEU A 54 -9.41 -3.75 -12.70
N ALA A 55 -10.22 -4.69 -13.22
CA ALA A 55 -10.32 -4.95 -14.64
C ALA A 55 -10.78 -3.71 -15.41
N LEU A 56 -11.86 -3.06 -14.95
CA LEU A 56 -12.36 -1.82 -15.55
C LEU A 56 -11.33 -0.68 -15.51
N LEU A 57 -10.57 -0.56 -14.41
CA LEU A 57 -9.49 0.43 -14.32
C LEU A 57 -8.40 0.18 -15.37
N ARG A 58 -8.03 -1.08 -15.61
CA ARG A 58 -7.06 -1.43 -16.66
C ARG A 58 -7.58 -1.10 -18.06
N GLU A 59 -8.85 -1.38 -18.32
CA GLU A 59 -9.50 -0.99 -19.61
C GLU A 59 -9.49 0.54 -19.78
N LEU A 60 -9.86 1.30 -18.73
CA LEU A 60 -9.86 2.75 -18.77
C LEU A 60 -8.46 3.35 -18.98
N THR A 61 -7.44 2.82 -18.31
CA THR A 61 -6.07 3.30 -18.45
C THR A 61 -5.44 2.94 -19.80
N ALA A 62 -5.93 1.89 -20.46
CA ALA A 62 -5.51 1.53 -21.80
C ALA A 62 -6.20 2.38 -22.91
N ALA A 63 -7.43 2.83 -22.66
CA ALA A 63 -8.26 3.55 -23.61
C ALA A 63 -8.18 5.07 -23.50
N TYR A 64 -7.85 5.59 -22.32
CA TYR A 64 -7.88 7.01 -22.01
C TYR A 64 -6.60 7.44 -21.28
N ASP A 65 -6.29 8.72 -21.34
CA ASP A 65 -5.17 9.34 -20.58
C ASP A 65 -5.52 9.45 -19.09
N VAL A 66 -5.55 8.31 -18.43
CA VAL A 66 -5.84 8.16 -17.00
C VAL A 66 -4.68 7.46 -16.32
N TYR A 67 -4.08 8.11 -15.32
CA TYR A 67 -2.97 7.54 -14.57
C TYR A 67 -3.44 6.67 -13.40
N LEU A 68 -2.97 5.43 -13.35
CA LEU A 68 -3.34 4.46 -12.32
C LEU A 68 -2.49 4.65 -11.04
N VAL A 69 -3.14 4.96 -9.92
CA VAL A 69 -2.48 5.22 -8.62
C VAL A 69 -2.85 4.20 -7.53
N ASN A 70 -3.23 2.99 -7.92
CA ASN A 70 -3.55 1.89 -7.00
C ASN A 70 -2.30 1.13 -6.52
N SER A 71 -2.52 0.02 -5.80
CA SER A 71 -1.45 -0.79 -5.17
C SER A 71 -0.42 -1.38 -6.14
N VAL A 72 -0.76 -1.53 -7.43
CA VAL A 72 0.17 -2.07 -8.44
C VAL A 72 1.07 -1.02 -9.07
N ASN A 73 0.89 0.26 -8.74
CA ASN A 73 1.75 1.32 -9.26
C ASN A 73 3.09 1.36 -8.49
N PRO A 74 4.24 1.11 -9.14
CA PRO A 74 5.54 1.07 -8.47
C PRO A 74 5.98 2.42 -7.90
N PHE A 75 5.53 3.54 -8.45
CA PHE A 75 5.83 4.87 -7.91
C PHE A 75 5.29 5.10 -6.49
N ARG A 76 4.33 4.29 -6.05
CA ARG A 76 3.89 4.32 -4.64
C ARG A 76 5.02 3.99 -3.67
N LEU A 77 5.94 3.11 -4.05
CA LEU A 77 7.09 2.76 -3.22
C LEU A 77 7.98 3.99 -2.95
N GLU A 78 8.16 4.85 -3.96
CA GLU A 78 8.93 6.08 -3.81
C GLU A 78 8.27 7.05 -2.81
N GLY A 79 6.94 7.17 -2.83
CA GLY A 79 6.22 7.94 -1.82
C GLY A 79 6.28 7.31 -0.42
N GLN A 80 6.12 6.00 -0.32
CA GLN A 80 6.14 5.28 0.96
C GLN A 80 7.54 5.25 1.60
N LYS A 81 8.63 5.36 0.84
CA LYS A 81 9.99 5.51 1.35
C LYS A 81 10.14 6.70 2.30
N THR A 82 9.40 7.78 2.07
CA THR A 82 9.48 9.00 2.88
C THR A 82 9.14 8.76 4.35
N ILE A 83 8.40 7.70 4.67
CA ILE A 83 8.12 7.28 6.06
C ILE A 83 9.43 6.96 6.79
N MET A 84 10.35 6.27 6.11
CA MET A 84 11.64 5.93 6.71
C MET A 84 12.57 7.13 6.81
N PHE A 85 12.54 8.03 5.85
CA PHE A 85 13.31 9.27 5.92
C PHE A 85 12.88 10.12 7.11
N GLU A 86 11.58 10.35 7.26
CA GLU A 86 11.01 11.11 8.36
C GLU A 86 11.29 10.44 9.72
N LEU A 87 11.11 9.12 9.82
CA LEU A 87 11.39 8.36 11.05
C LEU A 87 12.86 8.50 11.45
N LEU A 88 13.79 8.30 10.53
CA LEU A 88 15.22 8.34 10.86
C LEU A 88 15.72 9.77 11.10
N GLU A 89 15.16 10.77 10.41
CA GLU A 89 15.40 12.17 10.70
C GLU A 89 14.99 12.52 12.13
N GLN A 90 13.81 12.11 12.58
CA GLN A 90 13.33 12.30 13.96
C GLN A 90 14.17 11.56 14.99
N LEU A 91 14.86 10.50 14.60
CA LEU A 91 15.83 9.77 15.41
C LEU A 91 17.26 10.32 15.27
N ASN A 92 17.43 11.52 14.69
CA ASN A 92 18.75 12.11 14.40
C ASN A 92 19.68 11.16 13.61
N TRP A 93 19.12 10.43 12.66
CA TRP A 93 19.78 9.43 11.80
C TRP A 93 20.40 8.24 12.57
N GLN A 94 20.00 8.06 13.82
CA GLN A 94 20.40 6.89 14.60
C GLN A 94 19.49 5.71 14.29
N ALA A 95 20.01 4.77 13.51
CA ALA A 95 19.25 3.61 13.08
C ALA A 95 18.90 2.68 14.27
N PRO A 96 17.61 2.36 14.55
CA PRO A 96 17.25 1.42 15.59
C PRO A 96 17.68 -0.01 15.21
N ASP A 97 17.66 -0.95 16.15
CA ASP A 97 17.97 -2.35 15.84
C ASP A 97 16.86 -3.01 15.02
N TRP A 98 15.60 -2.67 15.34
CA TRP A 98 14.42 -3.24 14.73
C TRP A 98 13.39 -2.17 14.38
N ILE A 99 12.72 -2.38 13.25
CA ILE A 99 11.50 -1.66 12.86
C ILE A 99 10.40 -2.69 12.65
N ALA A 100 9.36 -2.63 13.48
CA ALA A 100 8.19 -3.50 13.37
C ALA A 100 7.09 -2.82 12.57
N LEU A 101 6.49 -3.55 11.61
CA LEU A 101 5.44 -3.04 10.74
C LEU A 101 4.41 -4.12 10.40
N PRO A 102 3.14 -3.76 10.15
CA PRO A 102 2.15 -4.73 9.69
C PRO A 102 2.41 -5.16 8.24
N GLY A 103 2.26 -6.45 7.97
CA GLY A 103 2.39 -7.06 6.65
C GLY A 103 1.03 -7.43 6.06
N GLY A 104 0.52 -6.60 5.15
CA GLY A 104 -0.62 -6.95 4.29
C GLY A 104 -0.13 -7.21 2.87
N ASN A 105 -0.30 -6.24 1.98
CA ASN A 105 0.19 -6.30 0.59
C ASN A 105 1.72 -6.09 0.44
N LEU A 106 2.43 -5.96 1.55
CA LEU A 106 3.88 -5.79 1.67
C LEU A 106 4.49 -4.51 1.05
N GLY A 107 3.70 -3.61 0.46
CA GLY A 107 4.19 -2.38 -0.16
C GLY A 107 5.05 -1.52 0.78
N ASN A 108 4.67 -1.38 2.06
CA ASN A 108 5.51 -0.69 3.04
C ASN A 108 6.80 -1.46 3.34
N THR A 109 6.75 -2.79 3.38
CA THR A 109 7.94 -3.63 3.59
C THR A 109 8.97 -3.40 2.49
N SER A 110 8.54 -3.45 1.23
CA SER A 110 9.38 -3.18 0.06
C SER A 110 9.91 -1.74 0.06
N ALA A 111 9.06 -0.76 0.34
CA ALA A 111 9.45 0.65 0.40
C ALA A 111 10.46 0.95 1.52
N PHE A 112 10.27 0.35 2.70
CA PHE A 112 11.17 0.53 3.85
C PHE A 112 12.52 -0.12 3.60
N GLY A 113 12.52 -1.36 3.07
CA GLY A 113 13.76 -2.02 2.68
C GLY A 113 14.55 -1.21 1.66
N LYS A 114 13.87 -0.69 0.62
CA LYS A 114 14.49 0.18 -0.38
C LYS A 114 15.04 1.47 0.23
N ALA A 115 14.27 2.17 1.06
CA ALA A 115 14.70 3.40 1.72
C ALA A 115 15.94 3.18 2.61
N LEU A 116 15.92 2.13 3.43
CA LEU A 116 17.02 1.81 4.33
C LEU A 116 18.31 1.46 3.55
N ALA A 117 18.19 0.71 2.45
CA ALA A 117 19.33 0.42 1.58
C ALA A 117 19.92 1.69 0.96
N GLU A 118 19.08 2.58 0.43
CA GLU A 118 19.51 3.87 -0.15
C GLU A 118 20.18 4.77 0.90
N LEU A 119 19.59 4.92 2.10
CA LEU A 119 20.13 5.73 3.18
C LEU A 119 21.48 5.22 3.68
N HIS A 120 21.65 3.90 3.75
CA HIS A 120 22.93 3.29 4.09
C HIS A 120 23.96 3.51 2.97
N GLN A 121 23.57 3.36 1.71
CA GLN A 121 24.44 3.55 0.55
C GLN A 121 24.98 4.98 0.46
N VAL A 122 24.17 6.00 0.80
CA VAL A 122 24.59 7.40 0.81
C VAL A 122 25.28 7.82 2.14
N GLY A 123 25.43 6.91 3.09
CA GLY A 123 26.13 7.12 4.36
C GLY A 123 25.37 7.96 5.40
N LEU A 124 24.04 8.09 5.27
CA LEU A 124 23.21 8.77 6.26
C LEU A 124 22.92 7.91 7.49
N ILE A 125 22.97 6.60 7.35
CA ILE A 125 22.91 5.65 8.46
C ILE A 125 24.09 4.68 8.38
N ASP A 126 24.61 4.26 9.51
CA ASP A 126 25.80 3.39 9.63
C ASP A 126 25.44 1.90 9.50
N ARG A 127 24.17 1.54 9.71
CA ARG A 127 23.65 0.17 9.63
C ARG A 127 22.21 0.14 9.15
N ILE A 128 21.81 -1.00 8.58
CA ILE A 128 20.43 -1.23 8.16
C ILE A 128 19.65 -1.92 9.30
N PRO A 129 18.56 -1.30 9.82
CA PRO A 129 17.68 -1.94 10.79
C PRO A 129 17.06 -3.24 10.26
N ARG A 130 16.80 -4.19 11.15
CA ARG A 130 16.01 -5.37 10.81
C ARG A 130 14.53 -5.00 10.72
N LEU A 131 13.83 -5.50 9.70
CA LEU A 131 12.38 -5.32 9.55
C LEU A 131 11.65 -6.53 10.14
N ALA A 132 10.86 -6.31 11.19
CA ALA A 132 9.93 -7.31 11.73
C ALA A 132 8.55 -7.11 11.07
N VAL A 133 8.24 -7.92 10.06
CA VAL A 133 6.98 -7.86 9.32
C VAL A 133 5.95 -8.75 10.01
N ILE A 134 4.92 -8.16 10.57
CA ILE A 134 3.90 -8.87 11.36
C ILE A 134 2.67 -9.12 10.50
N GLN A 135 2.36 -10.38 10.25
CA GLN A 135 1.15 -10.83 9.57
C GLN A 135 0.16 -11.47 10.57
N ALA A 136 -1.13 -11.44 10.23
CA ALA A 136 -2.12 -12.21 10.96
C ALA A 136 -1.97 -13.70 10.67
N ALA A 137 -2.09 -14.58 11.68
CA ALA A 137 -1.86 -16.02 11.53
C ALA A 137 -2.67 -16.67 10.39
N GLY A 138 -3.93 -16.22 10.19
CA GLY A 138 -4.77 -16.70 9.09
C GLY A 138 -4.56 -15.96 7.75
N ALA A 139 -3.51 -15.13 7.62
CA ALA A 139 -3.16 -14.41 6.39
C ALA A 139 -1.65 -14.12 6.39
N ALA A 140 -0.82 -15.17 6.45
CA ALA A 140 0.62 -15.08 6.68
C ALA A 140 1.50 -15.74 5.60
N PRO A 141 1.23 -15.55 4.29
CA PRO A 141 2.00 -16.20 3.24
C PRO A 141 3.48 -15.80 3.26
N PHE A 142 3.78 -14.54 3.57
CA PHE A 142 5.17 -14.08 3.63
C PHE A 142 5.93 -14.66 4.83
N ALA A 143 5.26 -14.87 5.97
CA ALA A 143 5.89 -15.53 7.12
C ALA A 143 6.25 -17.00 6.80
N HIS A 144 5.38 -17.72 6.07
CA HIS A 144 5.68 -19.06 5.60
C HIS A 144 6.85 -19.07 4.60
N TYR A 145 6.84 -18.15 3.65
CA TYR A 145 7.91 -17.98 2.68
C TYR A 145 9.26 -17.66 3.35
N PHE A 146 9.26 -16.80 4.38
CA PHE A 146 10.45 -16.53 5.19
C PHE A 146 10.95 -17.79 5.93
N GLN A 147 10.03 -18.59 6.50
CA GLN A 147 10.37 -19.83 7.22
C GLN A 147 10.94 -20.91 6.29
N SER A 148 10.54 -20.95 5.03
CA SER A 148 11.13 -21.82 4.02
C SER A 148 12.51 -21.36 3.51
N GLY A 149 13.06 -20.26 4.04
CA GLY A 149 14.29 -19.66 3.53
C GLY A 149 14.11 -18.93 2.20
N PHE A 150 12.90 -18.49 1.89
CA PHE A 150 12.50 -17.88 0.60
C PHE A 150 12.56 -18.86 -0.60
N GLU A 151 12.36 -20.14 -0.35
CA GLU A 151 12.38 -21.15 -1.41
C GLU A 151 10.99 -21.49 -1.93
N GLU A 152 9.99 -21.55 -1.01
CA GLU A 152 8.64 -22.02 -1.33
C GLU A 152 7.61 -20.93 -1.01
N TYR A 153 7.13 -20.21 -2.03
CA TYR A 153 6.02 -19.27 -1.88
C TYR A 153 4.70 -19.93 -2.23
N GLU A 154 3.74 -19.86 -1.32
CA GLU A 154 2.37 -20.31 -1.53
C GLU A 154 1.38 -19.24 -1.07
N ALA A 155 0.44 -18.86 -1.95
CA ALA A 155 -0.67 -17.99 -1.60
C ALA A 155 -1.63 -18.74 -0.66
N VAL A 156 -2.22 -18.02 0.32
CA VAL A 156 -3.13 -18.62 1.29
C VAL A 156 -4.54 -18.03 1.17
N HIS A 157 -5.56 -18.80 1.52
CA HIS A 157 -6.88 -18.24 1.72
C HIS A 157 -6.89 -17.40 2.99
N ALA A 158 -6.93 -16.05 2.85
CA ALA A 158 -6.81 -15.15 3.99
C ALA A 158 -8.08 -15.14 4.84
N GLU A 159 -7.96 -15.46 6.13
CA GLU A 159 -9.04 -15.38 7.11
C GLU A 159 -8.53 -14.75 8.42
N THR A 160 -9.00 -13.54 8.72
CA THR A 160 -8.61 -12.80 9.92
C THR A 160 -9.59 -11.67 10.23
N VAL A 161 -9.68 -11.30 11.51
CA VAL A 161 -10.40 -10.11 11.98
C VAL A 161 -9.63 -8.82 11.65
N ALA A 162 -8.35 -8.90 11.39
CA ALA A 162 -7.50 -7.78 10.97
C ALA A 162 -7.73 -7.46 9.49
N THR A 163 -8.87 -6.86 9.17
CA THR A 163 -9.34 -6.65 7.78
C THR A 163 -8.38 -5.85 6.89
N ALA A 164 -7.57 -4.96 7.48
CA ALA A 164 -6.61 -4.14 6.74
C ALA A 164 -5.42 -4.94 6.17
N ILE A 165 -5.12 -6.10 6.78
CA ILE A 165 -4.03 -7.00 6.38
C ILE A 165 -4.56 -8.38 5.97
N LYS A 166 -5.86 -8.49 5.66
CA LYS A 166 -6.49 -9.72 5.14
C LYS A 166 -6.12 -9.93 3.68
N ILE A 167 -4.87 -10.28 3.44
CA ILE A 167 -4.31 -10.49 2.10
C ILE A 167 -3.58 -11.83 2.08
N GLY A 168 -4.02 -12.72 1.19
CA GLY A 168 -3.48 -14.07 1.05
C GLY A 168 -2.46 -14.22 -0.08
N ASP A 169 -2.41 -13.23 -0.98
CA ASP A 169 -1.46 -13.16 -2.11
C ASP A 169 -0.98 -11.71 -2.27
N PRO A 170 0.05 -11.29 -1.51
CA PRO A 170 0.59 -9.94 -1.57
C PRO A 170 1.26 -9.66 -2.92
N ALA A 171 1.03 -8.46 -3.46
CA ALA A 171 1.52 -8.03 -4.77
C ALA A 171 2.88 -7.30 -4.74
N SER A 172 3.51 -7.17 -3.55
CA SER A 172 4.77 -6.40 -3.40
C SER A 172 5.86 -7.23 -2.78
#